data_ca62bd7b7058cdca9f8188c55bec4739
#
_entry.id   ca62bd7b7058cdca9f8188c55bec4739
#
_cell.length_a   1.000
_cell.length_b   1.000
_cell.length_c   1.000
_cell.angle_alpha   90.00
_cell.angle_beta   90.00
_cell.angle_gamma   90.00
#
_symmetry.space_group_name_H-M   'P 1'
#
loop_
_entity.id
_entity.type
_entity.pdbx_description
1 polymer ?
#
loop_
_entity_poly.entity_id
_entity_poly.type
_entity_poly.pdbx_seq_one_letter_code
_entity_poly.pdbx_strand_id
1 'polypeptide(L)'
;MLPLGPSPIIHYVLSHLSRNGFKDIIIIPGYLKDQIMGYVGDGSQLGVQVSYVVEPEGVTFGTAGSLKLAAHLLDEPFLVVQADVVSEISLNEMARFHSDKQGEVSIALTNVEDPSAYGVAIVDEENEIVKFVEKPAPGTVPSNLVSTGFYILEPEVLDYVENEKWDFAKDLFPYLMRLGQHLFGYTSDSFWVDVGELKGYLKGVNWVLQNLVGAPPKDAKLIGSPSEPVFVRGDVKIGRDSELLGPAWIDNGTLLGESVRIGPGTVLKENSRLMSGTSFETGVAFENTVFGRNCSVKSAIIGERAVIGNEVSIDRAIIGQGCNIGHKAKILPGSKLWPNTRVEEGDTVDGILAVPRDKSFYFDTGLGQYSGILATSIQEFLDALKIAPLESLEYHIGRRDLEKWTKDVLGSIQLADNIRTVRRSQLMGEDLRLQLVQAVKEWADRVSSSEPQSDQQRQAEPPLTPI
;
A
#
# COMPACT_ATOMS: atom_id res chain seq x y z
N MET A 1 -6.10 -8.71 -3.78
CA MET A 1 -5.59 -8.99 -5.16
C MET A 1 -5.53 -7.68 -5.94
N LEU A 2 -4.53 -6.81 -5.60
CA LEU A 2 -4.37 -5.52 -6.27
C LEU A 2 -3.75 -5.72 -7.67
N PRO A 3 -4.33 -5.17 -8.75
CA PRO A 3 -3.79 -5.31 -10.10
C PRO A 3 -2.63 -4.33 -10.35
N LEU A 4 -1.58 -4.80 -11.00
CA LEU A 4 -0.52 -3.99 -11.58
C LEU A 4 -0.58 -4.13 -13.11
N GLY A 5 -1.46 -3.36 -13.76
CA GLY A 5 -1.76 -3.56 -15.17
C GLY A 5 -2.67 -4.79 -15.38
N PRO A 6 -2.29 -5.75 -16.25
CA PRO A 6 -3.13 -6.89 -16.59
C PRO A 6 -3.35 -7.90 -15.47
N SER A 7 -2.39 -8.02 -14.55
CA SER A 7 -2.35 -9.10 -13.55
C SER A 7 -2.21 -8.57 -12.13
N PRO A 8 -2.59 -9.34 -11.10
CA PRO A 8 -2.39 -8.96 -9.71
C PRO A 8 -0.91 -9.06 -9.30
N ILE A 9 -0.53 -8.39 -8.21
CA ILE A 9 0.85 -8.34 -7.69
C ILE A 9 1.46 -9.72 -7.56
N ILE A 10 0.74 -10.68 -6.99
CA ILE A 10 1.23 -12.06 -6.77
C ILE A 10 1.69 -12.74 -8.07
N HIS A 11 1.11 -12.38 -9.21
CA HIS A 11 1.54 -12.87 -10.52
C HIS A 11 3.00 -12.50 -10.82
N TYR A 12 3.35 -11.25 -10.55
CA TYR A 12 4.71 -10.74 -10.82
C TYR A 12 5.72 -11.32 -9.85
N VAL A 13 5.35 -11.49 -8.58
CA VAL A 13 6.20 -12.15 -7.57
C VAL A 13 6.50 -13.59 -7.98
N LEU A 14 5.48 -14.38 -8.29
CA LEU A 14 5.66 -15.78 -8.69
C LEU A 14 6.40 -15.91 -10.04
N SER A 15 6.15 -15.01 -10.98
CA SER A 15 6.87 -14.96 -12.25
C SER A 15 8.35 -14.62 -12.05
N HIS A 16 8.67 -13.72 -11.11
CA HIS A 16 10.05 -13.40 -10.76
C HIS A 16 10.77 -14.61 -10.14
N LEU A 17 10.14 -15.29 -9.17
CA LEU A 17 10.64 -16.54 -8.60
C LEU A 17 10.87 -17.61 -9.67
N SER A 18 9.87 -17.84 -10.52
CA SER A 18 9.92 -18.81 -11.61
C SER A 18 11.08 -18.56 -12.60
N ARG A 19 11.31 -17.29 -13.00
CA ARG A 19 12.40 -16.87 -13.89
C ARG A 19 13.79 -17.10 -13.27
N ASN A 20 13.89 -16.97 -11.95
CA ASN A 20 15.14 -17.23 -11.20
C ASN A 20 15.33 -18.70 -10.81
N GLY A 21 14.45 -19.60 -11.25
CA GLY A 21 14.61 -21.05 -11.03
C GLY A 21 13.98 -21.59 -9.74
N PHE A 22 13.38 -20.74 -8.91
CA PHE A 22 12.62 -21.16 -7.74
C PHE A 22 11.26 -21.69 -8.20
N LYS A 23 11.07 -23.00 -8.08
CA LYS A 23 9.90 -23.70 -8.62
C LYS A 23 8.96 -24.25 -7.56
N ASP A 24 9.50 -24.71 -6.45
CA ASP A 24 8.74 -25.23 -5.34
C ASP A 24 8.43 -24.09 -4.37
N ILE A 25 7.15 -23.69 -4.29
CA ILE A 25 6.71 -22.50 -3.58
C ILE A 25 5.72 -22.89 -2.49
N ILE A 26 5.94 -22.39 -1.29
CA ILE A 26 4.97 -22.45 -0.20
C ILE A 26 4.35 -21.07 -0.06
N ILE A 27 3.02 -20.99 -0.20
CA ILE A 27 2.26 -19.76 0.07
C ILE A 27 1.57 -19.90 1.42
N ILE A 28 1.76 -18.92 2.30
CA ILE A 28 1.04 -18.81 3.57
C ILE A 28 0.03 -17.68 3.43
N PRO A 29 -1.20 -17.96 2.96
CA PRO A 29 -2.19 -16.94 2.69
C PRO A 29 -2.94 -16.59 3.98
N GLY A 30 -2.95 -15.30 4.33
CA GLY A 30 -3.72 -14.73 5.42
C GLY A 30 -5.08 -14.18 4.96
N TYR A 31 -5.25 -12.86 5.03
CA TYR A 31 -6.47 -12.17 4.61
C TYR A 31 -6.80 -12.42 3.13
N LEU A 32 -8.08 -12.71 2.84
CA LEU A 32 -8.58 -13.04 1.49
C LEU A 32 -7.92 -14.29 0.87
N LYS A 33 -7.56 -15.28 1.69
CA LYS A 33 -6.91 -16.53 1.27
C LYS A 33 -7.56 -17.19 0.06
N ASP A 34 -8.90 -17.25 0.02
CA ASP A 34 -9.63 -17.91 -1.08
C ASP A 34 -9.44 -17.24 -2.44
N GLN A 35 -9.26 -15.91 -2.47
CA GLN A 35 -8.96 -15.18 -3.69
C GLN A 35 -7.54 -15.46 -4.19
N ILE A 36 -6.58 -15.56 -3.28
CA ILE A 36 -5.19 -15.89 -3.61
C ILE A 36 -5.13 -17.33 -4.14
N MET A 37 -5.68 -18.27 -3.41
CA MET A 37 -5.71 -19.70 -3.79
C MET A 37 -6.47 -19.93 -5.09
N GLY A 38 -7.61 -19.22 -5.29
CA GLY A 38 -8.39 -19.30 -6.53
C GLY A 38 -7.66 -18.76 -7.76
N TYR A 39 -6.83 -17.73 -7.61
CA TYR A 39 -6.04 -17.17 -8.71
C TYR A 39 -4.80 -18.00 -9.02
N VAL A 40 -4.03 -18.40 -8.01
CA VAL A 40 -2.74 -19.09 -8.17
C VAL A 40 -2.93 -20.57 -8.49
N GLY A 41 -3.94 -21.23 -7.90
CA GLY A 41 -4.18 -22.66 -8.04
C GLY A 41 -2.99 -23.48 -7.58
N ASP A 42 -2.54 -24.42 -8.41
CA ASP A 42 -1.33 -25.22 -8.20
C ASP A 42 -0.03 -24.55 -8.68
N GLY A 43 -0.12 -23.34 -9.23
CA GLY A 43 0.99 -22.56 -9.75
C GLY A 43 1.49 -22.95 -11.15
N SER A 44 0.98 -24.02 -11.74
CA SER A 44 1.43 -24.55 -13.04
C SER A 44 1.36 -23.52 -14.17
N GLN A 45 0.33 -22.68 -14.19
CA GLN A 45 0.17 -21.59 -15.17
C GLN A 45 1.26 -20.49 -15.06
N LEU A 46 1.91 -20.39 -13.90
CA LEU A 46 3.01 -19.44 -13.61
C LEU A 46 4.39 -20.11 -13.67
N GLY A 47 4.43 -21.40 -14.03
CA GLY A 47 5.65 -22.19 -14.14
C GLY A 47 6.30 -22.50 -12.79
N VAL A 48 5.48 -22.62 -11.75
CA VAL A 48 5.87 -23.03 -10.39
C VAL A 48 4.94 -24.14 -9.90
N GLN A 49 5.32 -24.80 -8.81
CA GLN A 49 4.48 -25.74 -8.07
C GLN A 49 4.19 -25.12 -6.70
N VAL A 50 2.92 -24.96 -6.35
CA VAL A 50 2.51 -24.27 -5.14
C VAL A 50 1.88 -25.23 -4.14
N SER A 51 2.38 -25.16 -2.91
CA SER A 51 1.76 -25.73 -1.72
C SER A 51 1.25 -24.62 -0.82
N TYR A 52 0.21 -24.90 -0.04
CA TYR A 52 -0.39 -23.91 0.86
C TYR A 52 -0.30 -24.35 2.31
N VAL A 53 0.14 -23.43 3.17
CA VAL A 53 0.06 -23.58 4.61
C VAL A 53 -0.87 -22.49 5.14
N VAL A 54 -2.02 -22.89 5.70
CA VAL A 54 -3.08 -21.94 6.10
C VAL A 54 -2.97 -21.67 7.61
N GLU A 55 -2.96 -20.39 7.97
CA GLU A 55 -3.00 -19.97 9.37
C GLU A 55 -4.29 -20.42 10.06
N PRO A 56 -4.21 -20.91 11.33
CA PRO A 56 -5.38 -21.22 12.14
C PRO A 56 -6.28 -20.00 12.34
N GLU A 57 -7.59 -20.22 12.25
CA GLU A 57 -8.57 -19.13 12.43
C GLU A 57 -8.55 -18.60 13.88
N GLY A 58 -8.72 -17.29 14.02
CA GLY A 58 -8.81 -16.62 15.31
C GLY A 58 -7.45 -16.34 15.99
N VAL A 59 -6.34 -16.71 15.36
CA VAL A 59 -4.99 -16.39 15.83
C VAL A 59 -4.40 -15.32 14.92
N THR A 60 -3.76 -14.31 15.50
CA THR A 60 -3.00 -13.30 14.75
C THR A 60 -1.53 -13.69 14.76
N PHE A 61 -0.99 -13.98 13.59
CA PHE A 61 0.43 -14.29 13.42
C PHE A 61 1.22 -13.04 13.03
N GLY A 62 2.51 -13.00 13.41
CA GLY A 62 3.50 -12.14 12.81
C GLY A 62 4.17 -12.86 11.64
N THR A 63 4.96 -12.16 10.85
CA THR A 63 5.55 -12.69 9.62
C THR A 63 6.50 -13.89 9.86
N ALA A 64 7.28 -13.88 10.94
CA ALA A 64 8.12 -15.00 11.33
C ALA A 64 7.30 -16.15 11.96
N GLY A 65 6.26 -15.80 12.73
CA GLY A 65 5.36 -16.80 13.32
C GLY A 65 4.57 -17.56 12.26
N SER A 66 4.07 -16.87 11.22
CA SER A 66 3.42 -17.51 10.07
C SER A 66 4.37 -18.50 9.36
N LEU A 67 5.62 -18.11 9.13
CA LEU A 67 6.60 -18.97 8.49
C LEU A 67 6.88 -20.22 9.29
N LYS A 68 6.92 -20.14 10.63
CA LYS A 68 7.15 -21.33 11.49
C LYS A 68 6.11 -22.44 11.29
N LEU A 69 4.89 -22.12 10.84
CA LEU A 69 3.89 -23.14 10.48
C LEU A 69 4.35 -24.05 9.35
N ALA A 70 5.20 -23.55 8.47
CA ALA A 70 5.77 -24.28 7.35
C ALA A 70 7.11 -24.97 7.66
N ALA A 71 7.65 -24.86 8.89
CA ALA A 71 8.98 -25.36 9.25
C ALA A 71 9.20 -26.85 8.92
N HIS A 72 8.15 -27.66 9.04
CA HIS A 72 8.22 -29.10 8.74
C HIS A 72 8.36 -29.44 7.25
N LEU A 73 8.30 -28.43 6.36
CA LEU A 73 8.47 -28.55 4.90
C LEU A 73 9.81 -27.95 4.44
N LEU A 74 10.60 -27.38 5.34
CA LEU A 74 11.80 -26.58 5.05
C LEU A 74 13.02 -27.27 5.72
N ASP A 75 13.71 -28.11 4.96
CA ASP A 75 14.88 -28.90 5.40
C ASP A 75 16.20 -28.49 4.72
N GLU A 76 16.16 -27.51 3.81
CA GLU A 76 17.29 -26.88 3.12
C GLU A 76 17.19 -25.36 3.22
N PRO A 77 18.28 -24.59 2.99
CA PRO A 77 18.21 -23.12 2.93
C PRO A 77 17.13 -22.66 1.96
N PHE A 78 16.30 -21.72 2.37
CA PHE A 78 15.13 -21.31 1.63
C PHE A 78 14.99 -19.80 1.51
N LEU A 79 14.36 -19.36 0.43
CA LEU A 79 14.05 -17.95 0.17
C LEU A 79 12.67 -17.59 0.71
N VAL A 80 12.60 -16.53 1.49
CA VAL A 80 11.36 -15.86 1.92
C VAL A 80 11.15 -14.60 1.10
N VAL A 81 9.93 -14.40 0.59
CA VAL A 81 9.56 -13.21 -0.18
C VAL A 81 8.25 -12.64 0.35
N GLN A 82 8.26 -11.36 0.66
CA GLN A 82 7.02 -10.63 0.94
C GLN A 82 6.24 -10.42 -0.37
N ALA A 83 4.94 -10.76 -0.36
CA ALA A 83 4.11 -10.80 -1.55
C ALA A 83 3.56 -9.42 -2.00
N ASP A 84 3.94 -8.35 -1.33
CA ASP A 84 3.55 -6.95 -1.60
C ASP A 84 4.69 -6.12 -2.20
N VAL A 85 5.68 -6.76 -2.81
CA VAL A 85 6.81 -6.11 -3.47
C VAL A 85 6.89 -6.48 -4.95
N VAL A 86 7.38 -5.55 -5.77
CA VAL A 86 7.78 -5.80 -7.16
C VAL A 86 9.27 -5.54 -7.30
N SER A 87 10.01 -6.51 -7.85
CA SER A 87 11.46 -6.46 -7.86
C SER A 87 12.07 -7.16 -9.05
N GLU A 88 13.30 -6.71 -9.41
CA GLU A 88 14.22 -7.36 -10.35
C GLU A 88 15.53 -7.77 -9.66
N ILE A 89 15.54 -7.89 -8.34
CA ILE A 89 16.71 -8.35 -7.59
C ILE A 89 17.11 -9.74 -8.10
N SER A 90 18.42 -9.94 -8.36
CA SER A 90 18.97 -11.23 -8.80
C SER A 90 18.96 -12.22 -7.65
N LEU A 91 17.94 -13.09 -7.61
CA LEU A 91 17.79 -14.09 -6.55
C LEU A 91 18.90 -15.16 -6.62
N ASN A 92 19.41 -15.45 -7.82
CA ASN A 92 20.52 -16.39 -7.99
C ASN A 92 21.84 -15.83 -7.46
N GLU A 93 22.09 -14.53 -7.59
CA GLU A 93 23.27 -13.88 -7.01
C GLU A 93 23.14 -13.80 -5.49
N MET A 94 21.95 -13.50 -4.98
CA MET A 94 21.66 -13.51 -3.56
C MET A 94 21.88 -14.91 -2.95
N ALA A 95 21.46 -15.99 -3.64
CA ALA A 95 21.68 -17.35 -3.18
C ALA A 95 23.17 -17.73 -3.13
N ARG A 96 23.96 -17.31 -4.14
CA ARG A 96 25.42 -17.50 -4.13
C ARG A 96 26.06 -16.71 -2.98
N PHE A 97 25.68 -15.46 -2.81
CA PHE A 97 26.16 -14.61 -1.71
C PHE A 97 25.89 -15.27 -0.35
N HIS A 98 24.70 -15.81 -0.12
CA HIS A 98 24.36 -16.51 1.11
C HIS A 98 25.26 -17.74 1.34
N SER A 99 25.42 -18.56 0.32
CA SER A 99 26.32 -19.75 0.37
C SER A 99 27.76 -19.35 0.67
N ASP A 100 28.25 -18.25 0.06
CA ASP A 100 29.64 -17.79 0.27
C ASP A 100 29.87 -17.25 1.69
N LYS A 101 28.87 -16.61 2.28
CA LYS A 101 28.94 -16.01 3.62
C LYS A 101 28.80 -17.01 4.74
N GLN A 102 28.15 -18.16 4.51
CA GLN A 102 27.91 -19.20 5.52
C GLN A 102 27.26 -18.66 6.81
N GLY A 103 26.39 -17.67 6.69
CA GLY A 103 25.63 -17.11 7.81
C GLY A 103 24.24 -17.71 7.87
N GLU A 104 23.56 -17.50 9.00
CA GLU A 104 22.22 -18.04 9.24
C GLU A 104 21.13 -17.32 8.44
N VAL A 105 21.36 -16.03 8.12
CA VAL A 105 20.41 -15.19 7.41
C VAL A 105 21.11 -14.28 6.42
N SER A 106 20.60 -14.19 5.19
CA SER A 106 20.94 -13.13 4.26
C SER A 106 19.70 -12.29 3.95
N ILE A 107 19.81 -10.97 4.07
CA ILE A 107 18.74 -10.00 3.83
C ILE A 107 19.10 -9.19 2.58
N ALA A 108 18.23 -9.18 1.57
CA ALA A 108 18.40 -8.27 0.44
C ALA A 108 18.11 -6.83 0.86
N LEU A 109 19.06 -5.94 0.57
CA LEU A 109 19.03 -4.53 0.91
C LEU A 109 19.04 -3.66 -0.34
N THR A 110 18.40 -2.51 -0.27
CA THR A 110 18.47 -1.47 -1.31
C THR A 110 18.55 -0.09 -0.69
N ASN A 111 19.05 0.89 -1.46
CA ASN A 111 19.09 2.28 -1.02
C ASN A 111 17.77 2.99 -1.32
N VAL A 112 17.26 3.74 -0.35
CA VAL A 112 16.09 4.60 -0.50
C VAL A 112 16.38 6.02 -0.03
N GLU A 113 15.60 7.01 -0.50
CA GLU A 113 15.73 8.40 -0.06
C GLU A 113 15.23 8.59 1.38
N ASP A 114 14.11 7.97 1.73
CA ASP A 114 13.53 8.01 3.07
C ASP A 114 13.40 6.58 3.62
N PRO A 115 14.25 6.19 4.58
CA PRO A 115 14.23 4.86 5.16
C PRO A 115 13.21 4.67 6.30
N SER A 116 12.49 5.71 6.71
CA SER A 116 11.67 5.72 7.93
C SER A 116 10.49 4.73 7.94
N ALA A 117 10.05 4.28 6.75
CA ALA A 117 8.96 3.32 6.60
C ALA A 117 9.41 1.84 6.64
N TYR A 118 10.72 1.57 6.70
CA TYR A 118 11.30 0.24 6.47
C TYR A 118 12.20 -0.22 7.62
N GLY A 119 12.59 -1.49 7.58
CA GLY A 119 13.68 -2.00 8.38
C GLY A 119 15.03 -1.54 7.83
N VAL A 120 15.79 -0.77 8.60
CA VAL A 120 17.07 -0.18 8.20
C VAL A 120 18.23 -1.01 8.73
N ALA A 121 19.16 -1.36 7.84
CA ALA A 121 20.38 -2.09 8.18
C ALA A 121 21.61 -1.17 8.15
N ILE A 122 22.54 -1.41 9.06
CA ILE A 122 23.93 -0.94 9.00
C ILE A 122 24.79 -2.17 8.81
N VAL A 123 25.60 -2.17 7.76
CA VAL A 123 26.52 -3.27 7.42
C VAL A 123 27.96 -2.81 7.58
N ASP A 124 28.84 -3.74 7.90
CA ASP A 124 30.30 -3.52 7.91
C ASP A 124 30.96 -3.79 6.54
N GLU A 125 32.28 -3.81 6.48
CA GLU A 125 33.06 -4.03 5.26
C GLU A 125 32.89 -5.44 4.70
N GLU A 126 32.55 -6.42 5.52
CA GLU A 126 32.27 -7.81 5.17
C GLU A 126 30.81 -8.05 4.80
N ASN A 127 29.97 -7.01 4.80
CA ASN A 127 28.52 -7.03 4.63
C ASN A 127 27.76 -7.71 5.78
N GLU A 128 28.37 -7.89 6.95
CA GLU A 128 27.65 -8.35 8.13
C GLU A 128 26.77 -7.22 8.68
N ILE A 129 25.53 -7.54 9.05
CA ILE A 129 24.59 -6.57 9.60
C ILE A 129 24.93 -6.34 11.08
N VAL A 130 25.59 -5.23 11.37
CA VAL A 130 25.97 -4.85 12.74
C VAL A 130 24.84 -4.17 13.51
N LYS A 131 23.82 -3.65 12.81
CA LYS A 131 22.62 -3.08 13.42
C LYS A 131 21.44 -3.19 12.48
N PHE A 132 20.28 -3.54 13.02
CA PHE A 132 19.00 -3.56 12.32
C PHE A 132 17.94 -2.83 13.16
N VAL A 133 17.21 -1.89 12.55
CA VAL A 133 16.19 -1.07 13.24
C VAL A 133 14.94 -0.98 12.38
N GLU A 134 13.84 -1.49 12.88
CA GLU A 134 12.54 -1.41 12.20
C GLU A 134 11.91 -0.03 12.36
N LYS A 135 11.58 0.59 11.24
CA LYS A 135 10.87 1.88 11.14
C LYS A 135 11.44 2.95 12.08
N PRO A 136 12.71 3.32 11.93
CA PRO A 136 13.34 4.29 12.80
C PRO A 136 12.69 5.67 12.66
N ALA A 137 12.77 6.49 13.72
CA ALA A 137 12.41 7.88 13.59
C ALA A 137 13.37 8.59 12.60
N PRO A 138 12.88 9.54 11.80
CA PRO A 138 13.69 10.24 10.81
C PRO A 138 15.00 10.79 11.39
N GLY A 139 16.11 10.53 10.72
CA GLY A 139 17.44 11.00 11.12
C GLY A 139 18.09 10.30 12.32
N THR A 140 17.48 9.24 12.85
CA THR A 140 18.04 8.51 14.01
C THR A 140 19.01 7.39 13.65
N VAL A 141 19.02 6.95 12.38
CA VAL A 141 19.91 5.91 11.86
C VAL A 141 20.73 6.45 10.69
N PRO A 142 22.08 6.33 10.71
CA PRO A 142 22.94 6.87 9.65
C PRO A 142 23.08 5.91 8.47
N SER A 143 21.98 5.36 7.98
CA SER A 143 21.95 4.43 6.84
C SER A 143 20.65 4.61 6.06
N ASN A 144 20.75 4.52 4.74
CA ASN A 144 19.62 4.47 3.82
C ASN A 144 19.40 3.07 3.22
N LEU A 145 20.16 2.08 3.68
CA LEU A 145 20.00 0.69 3.29
C LEU A 145 18.80 0.10 4.02
N VAL A 146 17.79 -0.30 3.25
CA VAL A 146 16.56 -0.87 3.79
C VAL A 146 16.35 -2.32 3.34
N SER A 147 15.70 -3.09 4.20
CA SER A 147 15.25 -4.43 3.88
C SER A 147 14.19 -4.40 2.78
N THR A 148 14.40 -5.24 1.78
CA THR A 148 13.52 -5.34 0.61
C THR A 148 12.37 -6.35 0.77
N GLY A 149 12.35 -7.10 1.89
CA GLY A 149 11.40 -8.19 2.09
C GLY A 149 11.81 -9.51 1.43
N PHE A 150 13.06 -9.64 0.97
CA PHE A 150 13.65 -10.87 0.48
C PHE A 150 14.72 -11.35 1.46
N TYR A 151 14.58 -12.59 1.95
CA TYR A 151 15.48 -13.20 2.93
C TYR A 151 15.86 -14.60 2.49
N ILE A 152 17.10 -15.01 2.68
CA ILE A 152 17.49 -16.43 2.65
C ILE A 152 17.83 -16.81 4.08
N LEU A 153 17.26 -17.91 4.53
CA LEU A 153 17.39 -18.41 5.90
C LEU A 153 17.83 -19.87 5.88
N GLU A 154 18.69 -20.21 6.82
CA GLU A 154 18.92 -21.60 7.19
C GLU A 154 17.71 -22.13 7.98
N PRO A 155 17.31 -23.41 7.80
CA PRO A 155 16.14 -23.99 8.47
C PRO A 155 16.14 -23.85 9.99
N GLU A 156 17.31 -23.95 10.62
CA GLU A 156 17.52 -23.85 12.06
C GLU A 156 17.11 -22.50 12.63
N VAL A 157 17.07 -21.44 11.79
CA VAL A 157 16.59 -20.11 12.18
C VAL A 157 15.15 -20.16 12.71
N LEU A 158 14.34 -21.07 12.21
CA LEU A 158 12.94 -21.22 12.65
C LEU A 158 12.84 -21.75 14.09
N ASP A 159 13.85 -22.42 14.63
CA ASP A 159 13.85 -22.90 16.01
C ASP A 159 13.89 -21.75 17.01
N TYR A 160 14.44 -20.61 16.62
CA TYR A 160 14.49 -19.39 17.44
C TYR A 160 13.17 -18.63 17.51
N VAL A 161 12.16 -18.95 16.70
CA VAL A 161 10.84 -18.30 16.75
C VAL A 161 10.07 -18.85 17.93
N GLU A 162 9.97 -18.07 19.00
CA GLU A 162 9.36 -18.47 20.28
C GLU A 162 7.86 -18.21 20.36
N ASN A 163 7.34 -17.28 19.51
CA ASN A 163 5.95 -16.81 19.59
C ASN A 163 5.35 -16.62 18.20
N GLU A 164 4.09 -17.05 18.04
CA GLU A 164 3.35 -16.91 16.78
C GLU A 164 3.20 -15.47 16.29
N LYS A 165 3.33 -14.46 17.17
CA LYS A 165 3.20 -13.03 16.83
C LYS A 165 4.51 -12.36 16.41
N TRP A 166 5.59 -13.10 16.36
CA TRP A 166 6.88 -12.53 15.99
C TRP A 166 6.92 -12.12 14.51
N ASP A 167 7.47 -10.91 14.28
CA ASP A 167 7.84 -10.40 12.96
C ASP A 167 9.35 -10.60 12.72
N PHE A 168 9.73 -10.77 11.45
CA PHE A 168 11.14 -10.86 11.07
C PHE A 168 11.95 -9.66 11.58
N ALA A 169 11.52 -8.46 11.20
CA ALA A 169 12.26 -7.22 11.39
C ALA A 169 12.24 -6.71 12.84
N LYS A 170 11.11 -6.90 13.54
CA LYS A 170 10.95 -6.39 14.92
C LYS A 170 11.49 -7.34 15.97
N ASP A 171 11.35 -8.65 15.73
CA ASP A 171 11.58 -9.65 16.76
C ASP A 171 12.72 -10.59 16.39
N LEU A 172 12.62 -11.34 15.28
CA LEU A 172 13.55 -12.41 14.95
C LEU A 172 14.96 -11.90 14.65
N PHE A 173 15.15 -10.97 13.74
CA PHE A 173 16.49 -10.50 13.38
C PHE A 173 17.21 -9.84 14.55
N PRO A 174 16.61 -8.92 15.33
CA PRO A 174 17.25 -8.39 16.54
C PRO A 174 17.52 -9.44 17.59
N TYR A 175 16.71 -10.52 17.68
CA TYR A 175 16.94 -11.62 18.62
C TYR A 175 18.15 -12.46 18.22
N LEU A 176 18.24 -12.86 16.95
CA LEU A 176 19.38 -13.59 16.40
C LEU A 176 20.71 -12.83 16.61
N MET A 177 20.73 -11.53 16.29
CA MET A 177 21.90 -10.67 16.52
C MET A 177 22.34 -10.65 17.99
N ARG A 178 21.39 -10.60 18.94
CA ARG A 178 21.72 -10.67 20.38
C ARG A 178 22.32 -12.01 20.81
N LEU A 179 21.97 -13.08 20.10
CA LEU A 179 22.54 -14.42 20.32
C LEU A 179 23.90 -14.61 19.64
N GLY A 180 24.39 -13.60 18.90
CA GLY A 180 25.65 -13.66 18.17
C GLY A 180 25.55 -14.45 16.88
N GLN A 181 24.35 -14.61 16.31
CA GLN A 181 24.15 -15.22 15.00
C GLN A 181 24.52 -14.22 13.91
N HIS A 182 25.05 -14.70 12.79
CA HIS A 182 25.58 -13.88 11.71
C HIS A 182 24.52 -13.59 10.64
N LEU A 183 24.12 -12.34 10.51
CA LEU A 183 23.19 -11.85 9.49
C LEU A 183 23.97 -11.02 8.47
N PHE A 184 23.78 -11.29 7.18
CA PHE A 184 24.46 -10.59 6.10
C PHE A 184 23.51 -9.80 5.22
N GLY A 185 23.97 -8.64 4.72
CA GLY A 185 23.24 -7.77 3.81
C GLY A 185 23.67 -7.94 2.36
N TYR A 186 22.82 -8.47 1.51
CA TYR A 186 23.01 -8.49 0.06
C TYR A 186 22.48 -7.20 -0.55
N THR A 187 23.35 -6.25 -0.87
CA THR A 187 22.94 -4.95 -1.45
C THR A 187 22.71 -5.08 -2.95
N SER A 188 21.56 -4.56 -3.43
CA SER A 188 21.19 -4.53 -4.84
C SER A 188 20.64 -3.17 -5.23
N ASP A 189 21.11 -2.67 -6.40
CA ASP A 189 20.60 -1.45 -7.05
C ASP A 189 19.50 -1.76 -8.09
N SER A 190 19.07 -3.01 -8.19
CA SER A 190 17.99 -3.43 -9.08
C SER A 190 16.67 -2.76 -8.72
N PHE A 191 15.77 -2.66 -9.69
CA PHE A 191 14.43 -2.14 -9.41
C PHE A 191 13.77 -2.88 -8.26
N TRP A 192 13.28 -2.12 -7.32
CA TRP A 192 12.49 -2.59 -6.20
C TRP A 192 11.46 -1.55 -5.80
N VAL A 193 10.26 -1.98 -5.45
CA VAL A 193 9.21 -1.14 -4.90
C VAL A 193 8.27 -1.94 -4.00
N ASP A 194 8.03 -1.40 -2.82
CA ASP A 194 6.94 -1.78 -1.93
C ASP A 194 5.65 -1.11 -2.42
N VAL A 195 4.58 -1.89 -2.57
CA VAL A 195 3.28 -1.41 -3.07
C VAL A 195 2.26 -1.18 -1.95
N GLY A 196 2.68 -1.16 -0.70
CA GLY A 196 1.83 -0.93 0.47
C GLY A 196 1.25 0.49 0.55
N GLU A 197 1.84 1.45 -0.15
CA GLU A 197 1.38 2.83 -0.21
C GLU A 197 1.03 3.28 -1.64
N LEU A 198 0.18 4.31 -1.77
CA LEU A 198 -0.27 4.83 -3.07
C LEU A 198 0.90 5.14 -4.03
N LYS A 199 1.92 5.85 -3.53
CA LYS A 199 3.09 6.23 -4.33
C LYS A 199 3.86 5.00 -4.85
N GLY A 200 4.13 4.04 -3.97
CA GLY A 200 4.80 2.78 -4.31
C GLY A 200 3.98 1.95 -5.29
N TYR A 201 2.68 1.82 -5.04
CA TYR A 201 1.77 1.10 -5.91
C TYR A 201 1.74 1.69 -7.34
N LEU A 202 1.61 3.01 -7.49
CA LEU A 202 1.61 3.67 -8.80
C LEU A 202 2.98 3.57 -9.51
N LYS A 203 4.09 3.60 -8.74
CA LYS A 203 5.43 3.33 -9.28
C LYS A 203 5.51 1.89 -9.82
N GLY A 204 5.00 0.91 -9.08
CA GLY A 204 4.92 -0.48 -9.51
C GLY A 204 4.06 -0.67 -10.77
N VAL A 205 2.89 -0.03 -10.82
CA VAL A 205 2.03 -0.01 -12.03
C VAL A 205 2.79 0.52 -13.25
N ASN A 206 3.42 1.67 -13.12
CA ASN A 206 4.15 2.28 -14.24
C ASN A 206 5.31 1.40 -14.71
N TRP A 207 6.06 0.80 -13.77
CA TRP A 207 7.15 -0.11 -14.11
C TRP A 207 6.64 -1.35 -14.85
N VAL A 208 5.55 -1.97 -14.38
CA VAL A 208 4.94 -3.12 -15.06
C VAL A 208 4.53 -2.75 -16.48
N LEU A 209 3.80 -1.65 -16.65
CA LEU A 209 3.33 -1.21 -17.98
C LEU A 209 4.46 -0.96 -18.97
N GLN A 210 5.57 -0.38 -18.54
CA GLN A 210 6.76 -0.19 -19.37
C GLN A 210 7.41 -1.52 -19.76
N ASN A 211 7.46 -2.48 -18.88
CA ASN A 211 8.10 -3.78 -19.10
C ASN A 211 7.22 -4.77 -19.89
N LEU A 212 5.92 -4.51 -20.05
CA LEU A 212 5.05 -5.33 -20.91
C LEU A 212 5.44 -5.29 -22.39
N VAL A 213 6.18 -4.29 -22.85
CA VAL A 213 6.63 -4.18 -24.27
C VAL A 213 7.46 -5.40 -24.67
N GLY A 214 8.32 -5.92 -23.78
CA GLY A 214 9.16 -7.08 -24.04
C GLY A 214 8.41 -8.41 -24.11
N ALA A 215 7.26 -8.53 -23.40
CA ALA A 215 6.46 -9.75 -23.34
C ALA A 215 4.97 -9.39 -23.11
N PRO A 216 4.30 -8.81 -24.10
CA PRO A 216 2.89 -8.44 -23.93
C PRO A 216 2.00 -9.68 -23.80
N PRO A 217 0.92 -9.60 -23.04
CA PRO A 217 -0.09 -10.65 -23.01
C PRO A 217 -0.62 -10.96 -24.42
N LYS A 218 -0.81 -12.24 -24.72
CA LYS A 218 -1.18 -12.70 -26.07
C LYS A 218 -2.54 -12.16 -26.58
N ASP A 219 -3.42 -11.80 -25.66
CA ASP A 219 -4.76 -11.27 -25.92
C ASP A 219 -4.82 -9.74 -25.93
N ALA A 220 -3.66 -9.05 -25.78
CA ALA A 220 -3.56 -7.60 -25.84
C ALA A 220 -2.97 -7.11 -27.14
N LYS A 221 -3.46 -5.97 -27.61
CA LYS A 221 -2.92 -5.23 -28.77
C LYS A 221 -2.17 -4.00 -28.30
N LEU A 222 -0.98 -3.77 -28.85
CA LEU A 222 -0.24 -2.53 -28.66
C LEU A 222 -0.75 -1.47 -29.64
N ILE A 223 -1.13 -0.32 -29.10
CA ILE A 223 -1.45 0.91 -29.85
C ILE A 223 -0.38 1.95 -29.50
N GLY A 224 0.06 2.73 -30.49
CA GLY A 224 1.11 3.72 -30.29
C GLY A 224 2.52 3.16 -30.48
N SER A 225 3.50 3.83 -29.88
CA SER A 225 4.91 3.46 -30.01
C SER A 225 5.39 2.57 -28.85
N PRO A 226 6.48 1.80 -29.03
CA PRO A 226 7.09 1.05 -27.94
C PRO A 226 7.62 1.93 -26.79
N SER A 227 7.93 3.21 -27.05
CA SER A 227 8.37 4.17 -26.02
C SER A 227 7.19 4.70 -25.19
N GLU A 228 5.99 4.71 -25.74
CA GLU A 228 4.76 5.14 -25.10
C GLU A 228 3.66 4.10 -25.33
N PRO A 229 3.77 2.88 -24.76
CA PRO A 229 2.91 1.77 -25.11
C PRO A 229 1.52 1.94 -24.51
N VAL A 230 0.48 1.83 -25.34
CA VAL A 230 -0.90 1.67 -24.88
C VAL A 230 -1.35 0.27 -25.24
N PHE A 231 -1.61 -0.55 -24.23
CA PHE A 231 -2.11 -1.90 -24.42
C PHE A 231 -3.63 -1.92 -24.29
N VAL A 232 -4.28 -2.53 -25.26
CA VAL A 232 -5.74 -2.69 -25.27
C VAL A 232 -6.09 -4.18 -25.34
N ARG A 233 -6.91 -4.65 -24.42
CA ARG A 233 -7.42 -6.03 -24.38
C ARG A 233 -8.90 -6.05 -24.72
N GLY A 234 -9.29 -6.94 -25.64
CA GLY A 234 -10.69 -7.16 -26.00
C GLY A 234 -11.36 -6.02 -26.77
N ASP A 235 -12.66 -5.82 -26.56
CA ASP A 235 -13.45 -4.78 -27.22
C ASP A 235 -13.44 -3.48 -26.41
N VAL A 236 -12.77 -2.45 -26.93
CA VAL A 236 -12.68 -1.13 -26.32
C VAL A 236 -13.23 -0.10 -27.31
N LYS A 237 -14.15 0.74 -26.85
CA LYS A 237 -14.73 1.82 -27.65
C LYS A 237 -14.08 3.16 -27.30
N ILE A 238 -13.54 3.83 -28.29
CA ILE A 238 -12.83 5.11 -28.14
C ILE A 238 -13.58 6.17 -28.94
N GLY A 239 -14.06 7.21 -28.23
CA GLY A 239 -14.74 8.36 -28.82
C GLY A 239 -13.80 9.24 -29.64
N ARG A 240 -14.38 10.10 -30.50
CA ARG A 240 -13.61 11.02 -31.33
C ARG A 240 -12.82 12.00 -30.48
N ASP A 241 -11.72 12.48 -31.03
CA ASP A 241 -10.83 13.48 -30.42
C ASP A 241 -10.27 13.07 -29.04
N SER A 242 -10.25 11.74 -28.76
CA SER A 242 -9.65 11.21 -27.55
C SER A 242 -8.15 10.99 -27.72
N GLU A 243 -7.39 11.27 -26.66
CA GLU A 243 -5.93 11.17 -26.62
C GLU A 243 -5.51 10.05 -25.66
N LEU A 244 -4.69 9.12 -26.15
CA LEU A 244 -4.14 8.02 -25.37
C LEU A 244 -2.62 8.14 -25.30
N LEU A 245 -2.10 8.45 -24.11
CA LEU A 245 -0.68 8.60 -23.84
C LEU A 245 -0.20 7.44 -22.96
N GLY A 246 0.76 6.68 -23.46
CA GLY A 246 1.34 5.55 -22.72
C GLY A 246 2.46 5.94 -21.73
N PRO A 247 2.87 5.00 -20.88
CA PRO A 247 2.38 3.63 -20.80
C PRO A 247 0.99 3.53 -20.21
N ALA A 248 0.09 2.75 -20.80
CA ALA A 248 -1.26 2.56 -20.31
C ALA A 248 -1.81 1.15 -20.61
N TRP A 249 -2.76 0.69 -19.81
CA TRP A 249 -3.50 -0.55 -20.00
C TRP A 249 -5.00 -0.28 -20.00
N ILE A 250 -5.71 -0.70 -21.03
CA ILE A 250 -7.15 -0.53 -21.19
C ILE A 250 -7.80 -1.90 -21.43
N ASP A 251 -8.66 -2.30 -20.53
CA ASP A 251 -9.24 -3.64 -20.51
C ASP A 251 -10.56 -3.73 -21.27
N ASN A 252 -11.00 -4.96 -21.51
CA ASN A 252 -12.19 -5.30 -22.26
C ASN A 252 -13.46 -4.60 -21.75
N GLY A 253 -14.34 -4.22 -22.67
CA GLY A 253 -15.62 -3.57 -22.36
C GLY A 253 -15.49 -2.10 -21.95
N THR A 254 -14.28 -1.54 -21.94
CA THR A 254 -14.05 -0.12 -21.60
C THR A 254 -14.64 0.79 -22.68
N LEU A 255 -15.29 1.86 -22.22
CA LEU A 255 -15.88 2.89 -23.06
C LEU A 255 -15.28 4.25 -22.73
N LEU A 256 -14.61 4.86 -23.70
CA LEU A 256 -14.11 6.23 -23.65
C LEU A 256 -15.02 7.11 -24.52
N GLY A 257 -15.62 8.15 -23.92
CA GLY A 257 -16.41 9.15 -24.61
C GLY A 257 -15.58 10.04 -25.53
N GLU A 258 -16.17 11.08 -26.08
CA GLU A 258 -15.46 12.05 -26.93
C GLU A 258 -14.51 12.92 -26.09
N SER A 259 -13.36 13.28 -26.64
CA SER A 259 -12.35 14.15 -26.01
C SER A 259 -11.88 13.63 -24.63
N VAL A 260 -11.82 12.33 -24.45
CA VAL A 260 -11.25 11.71 -23.25
C VAL A 260 -9.73 11.69 -23.37
N ARG A 261 -9.04 12.04 -22.28
CA ARG A 261 -7.58 11.96 -22.20
C ARG A 261 -7.16 10.88 -21.19
N ILE A 262 -6.41 9.90 -21.68
CA ILE A 262 -5.73 8.91 -20.85
C ILE A 262 -4.25 9.25 -20.83
N GLY A 263 -3.72 9.52 -19.64
CA GLY A 263 -2.31 9.83 -19.42
C GLY A 263 -1.46 8.61 -19.09
N PRO A 264 -0.13 8.80 -19.01
CA PRO A 264 0.78 7.71 -18.68
C PRO A 264 0.56 7.16 -17.29
N GLY A 265 0.91 5.88 -17.09
CA GLY A 265 0.72 5.18 -15.82
C GLY A 265 -0.74 4.83 -15.50
N THR A 266 -1.61 4.79 -16.51
CA THR A 266 -3.04 4.53 -16.33
C THR A 266 -3.40 3.07 -16.59
N VAL A 267 -4.21 2.50 -15.70
CA VAL A 267 -4.85 1.20 -15.87
C VAL A 267 -6.36 1.36 -15.76
N LEU A 268 -7.08 1.01 -16.80
CA LEU A 268 -8.55 0.89 -16.79
C LEU A 268 -8.91 -0.58 -16.87
N LYS A 269 -9.51 -1.10 -15.82
CA LYS A 269 -9.98 -2.48 -15.75
C LYS A 269 -11.32 -2.64 -16.45
N GLU A 270 -11.79 -3.88 -16.56
CA GLU A 270 -12.94 -4.28 -17.34
C GLU A 270 -14.19 -3.41 -17.11
N ASN A 271 -14.90 -3.10 -18.21
CA ASN A 271 -16.17 -2.35 -18.21
C ASN A 271 -16.08 -0.94 -17.61
N SER A 272 -14.90 -0.35 -17.49
CA SER A 272 -14.74 1.06 -17.07
C SER A 272 -15.36 2.00 -18.09
N ARG A 273 -16.02 3.06 -17.65
CA ARG A 273 -16.68 4.03 -18.52
C ARG A 273 -16.26 5.44 -18.16
N LEU A 274 -15.61 6.13 -19.08
CA LEU A 274 -15.22 7.53 -18.94
C LEU A 274 -16.05 8.35 -19.92
N MET A 275 -16.90 9.25 -19.39
CA MET A 275 -17.74 10.12 -20.24
C MET A 275 -16.90 11.27 -20.84
N SER A 276 -17.47 11.96 -21.82
CA SER A 276 -16.77 12.98 -22.62
C SER A 276 -16.07 14.03 -21.78
N GLY A 277 -14.88 14.45 -22.23
CA GLY A 277 -14.06 15.49 -21.60
C GLY A 277 -13.33 15.05 -20.33
N THR A 278 -13.42 13.79 -19.93
CA THR A 278 -12.76 13.28 -18.72
C THR A 278 -11.28 12.99 -18.98
N SER A 279 -10.41 13.43 -18.06
CA SER A 279 -8.98 13.08 -18.02
C SER A 279 -8.69 12.12 -16.87
N PHE A 280 -7.87 11.10 -17.16
CA PHE A 280 -7.37 10.15 -16.17
C PHE A 280 -5.87 9.96 -16.38
N GLU A 281 -5.05 10.34 -15.42
CA GLU A 281 -3.59 10.29 -15.49
C GLU A 281 -3.00 9.61 -14.25
N THR A 282 -2.11 8.68 -14.47
CA THR A 282 -1.38 7.96 -13.42
C THR A 282 -2.32 7.39 -12.35
N GLY A 283 -2.88 6.22 -12.62
CA GLY A 283 -3.79 5.61 -11.65
C GLY A 283 -4.44 4.35 -12.14
N VAL A 284 -5.24 3.76 -11.28
CA VAL A 284 -5.96 2.52 -11.56
C VAL A 284 -7.44 2.70 -11.29
N ALA A 285 -8.27 2.47 -12.28
CA ALA A 285 -9.70 2.29 -12.13
C ALA A 285 -10.01 0.80 -12.23
N PHE A 286 -10.61 0.25 -11.16
CA PHE A 286 -11.00 -1.16 -11.11
C PHE A 286 -12.26 -1.40 -11.93
N GLU A 287 -12.70 -2.64 -11.96
CA GLU A 287 -13.79 -3.10 -12.80
C GLU A 287 -15.10 -2.33 -12.56
N ASN A 288 -15.86 -2.11 -13.65
CA ASN A 288 -17.20 -1.53 -13.60
C ASN A 288 -17.27 -0.11 -13.03
N THR A 289 -16.18 0.66 -13.09
CA THR A 289 -16.17 2.06 -12.67
C THR A 289 -16.83 2.97 -13.70
N VAL A 290 -17.49 4.03 -13.22
CA VAL A 290 -18.14 5.02 -14.08
C VAL A 290 -17.69 6.41 -13.70
N PHE A 291 -17.19 7.16 -14.69
CA PHE A 291 -16.81 8.57 -14.55
C PHE A 291 -17.74 9.43 -15.40
N GLY A 292 -18.32 10.44 -14.79
CA GLY A 292 -19.14 11.45 -15.45
C GLY A 292 -18.33 12.30 -16.43
N ARG A 293 -18.95 13.35 -16.94
CA ARG A 293 -18.31 14.27 -17.90
C ARG A 293 -17.35 15.21 -17.20
N ASN A 294 -16.28 15.58 -17.91
CA ASN A 294 -15.33 16.61 -17.50
C ASN A 294 -14.69 16.32 -16.12
N CYS A 295 -14.52 15.06 -15.75
CA CYS A 295 -13.79 14.70 -14.55
C CYS A 295 -12.28 14.85 -14.76
N SER A 296 -11.57 15.19 -13.69
CA SER A 296 -10.10 15.20 -13.65
C SER A 296 -9.63 14.25 -12.57
N VAL A 297 -8.97 13.18 -12.96
CA VAL A 297 -8.43 12.16 -12.04
C VAL A 297 -6.94 12.06 -12.22
N LYS A 298 -6.19 12.23 -11.14
CA LYS A 298 -4.74 12.19 -11.16
C LYS A 298 -4.18 11.43 -9.96
N SER A 299 -3.24 10.54 -10.23
CA SER A 299 -2.51 9.77 -9.22
C SER A 299 -3.43 9.05 -8.21
N ALA A 300 -4.48 8.38 -8.69
CA ALA A 300 -5.53 7.83 -7.83
C ALA A 300 -5.80 6.34 -8.05
N ILE A 301 -6.31 5.70 -7.01
CA ILE A 301 -6.88 4.34 -7.08
C ILE A 301 -8.38 4.47 -6.92
N ILE A 302 -9.14 3.95 -7.89
CA ILE A 302 -10.61 3.98 -7.89
C ILE A 302 -11.11 2.54 -7.81
N GLY A 303 -11.73 2.19 -6.69
CA GLY A 303 -12.21 0.83 -6.42
C GLY A 303 -13.37 0.42 -7.32
N GLU A 304 -13.56 -0.88 -7.40
CA GLU A 304 -14.59 -1.54 -8.20
C GLU A 304 -15.98 -0.95 -7.99
N ARG A 305 -16.74 -0.79 -9.07
CA ARG A 305 -18.13 -0.24 -9.05
C ARG A 305 -18.26 1.18 -8.46
N ALA A 306 -17.18 1.93 -8.33
CA ALA A 306 -17.29 3.33 -7.94
C ALA A 306 -17.97 4.15 -9.06
N VAL A 307 -18.82 5.08 -8.64
CA VAL A 307 -19.53 6.01 -9.52
C VAL A 307 -19.10 7.43 -9.20
N ILE A 308 -18.48 8.08 -10.16
CA ILE A 308 -17.95 9.43 -10.07
C ILE A 308 -18.85 10.36 -10.88
N GLY A 309 -19.42 11.38 -10.28
CA GLY A 309 -20.28 12.37 -10.90
C GLY A 309 -19.59 13.23 -11.94
N ASN A 310 -20.31 14.18 -12.55
CA ASN A 310 -19.71 15.11 -13.51
C ASN A 310 -18.84 16.17 -12.83
N GLU A 311 -17.80 16.64 -13.50
CA GLU A 311 -16.94 17.75 -13.07
C GLU A 311 -16.23 17.48 -11.72
N VAL A 312 -16.04 16.21 -11.37
CA VAL A 312 -15.33 15.81 -10.14
C VAL A 312 -13.82 15.91 -10.36
N SER A 313 -13.13 16.43 -9.36
CA SER A 313 -11.66 16.45 -9.30
C SER A 313 -11.17 15.48 -8.23
N ILE A 314 -10.25 14.56 -8.59
CA ILE A 314 -9.61 13.60 -7.68
C ILE A 314 -8.10 13.71 -7.90
N ASP A 315 -7.37 14.02 -6.83
CA ASP A 315 -5.91 14.10 -6.87
C ASP A 315 -5.29 13.32 -5.71
N ARG A 316 -4.35 12.42 -6.04
CA ARG A 316 -3.56 11.61 -5.07
C ARG A 316 -4.42 11.00 -3.96
N ALA A 317 -5.44 10.23 -4.37
CA ALA A 317 -6.45 9.71 -3.45
C ALA A 317 -6.75 8.23 -3.69
N ILE A 318 -7.33 7.58 -2.69
CA ILE A 318 -7.82 6.20 -2.77
C ILE A 318 -9.33 6.21 -2.53
N ILE A 319 -10.08 5.77 -3.53
CA ILE A 319 -11.53 5.64 -3.47
C ILE A 319 -11.88 4.17 -3.34
N GLY A 320 -12.55 3.80 -2.25
CA GLY A 320 -12.99 2.42 -2.01
C GLY A 320 -14.03 1.94 -3.01
N GLN A 321 -14.21 0.62 -3.07
CA GLN A 321 -15.22 0.01 -3.94
C GLN A 321 -16.63 0.53 -3.64
N GLY A 322 -17.48 0.66 -4.66
CA GLY A 322 -18.88 1.05 -4.51
C GLY A 322 -19.12 2.48 -4.02
N CYS A 323 -18.07 3.31 -3.91
CA CYS A 323 -18.22 4.72 -3.56
C CYS A 323 -19.07 5.47 -4.58
N ASN A 324 -19.85 6.43 -4.12
CA ASN A 324 -20.66 7.31 -4.95
C ASN A 324 -20.25 8.78 -4.69
N ILE A 325 -19.58 9.39 -5.66
CA ILE A 325 -19.05 10.75 -5.56
C ILE A 325 -19.97 11.70 -6.34
N GLY A 326 -20.59 12.65 -5.65
CA GLY A 326 -21.51 13.63 -6.21
C GLY A 326 -20.84 14.55 -7.24
N HIS A 327 -21.68 15.21 -8.07
CA HIS A 327 -21.18 16.15 -9.09
C HIS A 327 -20.35 17.27 -8.46
N LYS A 328 -19.32 17.74 -9.16
CA LYS A 328 -18.46 18.87 -8.75
C LYS A 328 -17.74 18.68 -7.41
N ALA A 329 -17.75 17.47 -6.84
CA ALA A 329 -17.00 17.18 -5.63
C ALA A 329 -15.49 17.26 -5.89
N LYS A 330 -14.74 17.60 -4.84
CA LYS A 330 -13.27 17.68 -4.88
C LYS A 330 -12.70 16.71 -3.86
N ILE A 331 -11.91 15.76 -4.31
CA ILE A 331 -11.18 14.82 -3.45
C ILE A 331 -9.71 15.24 -3.47
N LEU A 332 -9.26 15.79 -2.36
CA LEU A 332 -7.93 16.38 -2.22
C LEU A 332 -6.85 15.32 -1.95
N PRO A 333 -5.56 15.67 -2.12
CA PRO A 333 -4.44 14.77 -1.89
C PRO A 333 -4.45 14.12 -0.50
N GLY A 334 -4.07 12.82 -0.44
CA GLY A 334 -4.06 12.06 0.79
C GLY A 334 -5.42 11.50 1.23
N SER A 335 -6.50 11.87 0.54
CA SER A 335 -7.84 11.38 0.88
C SER A 335 -7.98 9.87 0.63
N LYS A 336 -8.59 9.17 1.59
CA LYS A 336 -8.91 7.75 1.50
C LYS A 336 -10.38 7.56 1.86
N LEU A 337 -11.20 7.13 0.92
CA LEU A 337 -12.61 6.87 1.13
C LEU A 337 -12.84 5.38 1.36
N TRP A 338 -13.51 5.06 2.45
CA TRP A 338 -13.89 3.69 2.75
C TRP A 338 -14.88 3.14 1.71
N PRO A 339 -14.94 1.81 1.48
CA PRO A 339 -15.93 1.23 0.58
C PRO A 339 -17.37 1.68 0.88
N ASN A 340 -18.14 1.89 -0.19
CA ASN A 340 -19.55 2.34 -0.17
C ASN A 340 -19.78 3.73 0.46
N THR A 341 -18.74 4.55 0.59
CA THR A 341 -18.88 5.94 1.04
C THR A 341 -19.59 6.79 -0.02
N ARG A 342 -20.46 7.68 0.44
CA ARG A 342 -21.12 8.67 -0.39
C ARG A 342 -20.56 10.06 -0.07
N VAL A 343 -20.19 10.80 -1.12
CA VAL A 343 -19.81 12.21 -1.08
C VAL A 343 -20.90 13.00 -1.80
N GLU A 344 -21.40 14.06 -1.20
CA GLU A 344 -22.48 14.86 -1.77
C GLU A 344 -21.99 15.79 -2.88
N GLU A 345 -22.92 16.37 -3.65
CA GLU A 345 -22.59 17.30 -4.73
C GLU A 345 -21.87 18.55 -4.19
N GLY A 346 -20.75 18.90 -4.82
CA GLY A 346 -19.96 20.08 -4.49
C GLY A 346 -19.09 19.96 -3.24
N ASP A 347 -19.15 18.83 -2.53
CA ASP A 347 -18.36 18.63 -1.32
C ASP A 347 -16.86 18.58 -1.62
N THR A 348 -16.08 19.01 -0.64
CA THR A 348 -14.62 18.84 -0.64
C THR A 348 -14.24 17.86 0.46
N VAL A 349 -13.58 16.76 0.06
CA VAL A 349 -12.99 15.80 0.99
C VAL A 349 -11.52 16.13 1.10
N ASP A 350 -11.09 16.51 2.30
CA ASP A 350 -9.70 16.82 2.62
C ASP A 350 -9.14 15.72 3.53
N GLY A 351 -8.16 15.09 2.98
CA GLY A 351 -7.10 14.41 3.68
C GLY A 351 -7.42 13.30 4.61
N ILE A 352 -8.47 12.57 4.76
CA ILE A 352 -8.41 11.37 5.53
C ILE A 352 -9.74 10.61 5.56
N LEU A 353 -9.67 9.33 5.60
CA LEU A 353 -10.67 8.31 5.78
C LEU A 353 -12.10 8.85 6.08
N ALA A 354 -12.92 9.02 5.04
CA ALA A 354 -14.34 9.05 5.23
C ALA A 354 -14.86 7.61 5.30
N VAL A 355 -15.71 7.31 6.28
CA VAL A 355 -16.31 6.00 6.47
C VAL A 355 -17.81 6.05 6.23
N PRO A 356 -18.46 4.91 5.87
CA PRO A 356 -19.92 4.86 5.76
C PRO A 356 -20.59 5.17 7.10
N ARG A 357 -21.84 5.63 7.04
CA ARG A 357 -22.60 6.05 8.24
C ARG A 357 -22.71 4.97 9.32
N ASP A 358 -22.83 3.72 8.94
CA ASP A 358 -22.88 2.57 9.88
C ASP A 358 -21.53 2.29 10.57
N LYS A 359 -20.43 2.89 10.09
CA LYS A 359 -19.10 2.87 10.69
C LYS A 359 -18.70 4.18 11.36
N SER A 360 -19.57 5.18 11.36
CA SER A 360 -19.33 6.49 11.97
C SER A 360 -19.11 6.38 13.48
N PHE A 361 -18.38 7.34 14.03
CA PHE A 361 -18.30 7.51 15.46
C PHE A 361 -19.50 8.34 15.96
N TYR A 362 -20.29 7.77 16.85
CA TYR A 362 -21.44 8.45 17.47
C TYR A 362 -21.02 8.92 18.86
N PHE A 363 -21.20 10.20 19.12
CA PHE A 363 -20.92 10.81 20.42
C PHE A 363 -22.13 10.66 21.33
N ASP A 364 -22.08 9.66 22.22
CA ASP A 364 -23.11 9.42 23.21
C ASP A 364 -22.71 10.02 24.57
N THR A 365 -23.65 10.53 25.32
CA THR A 365 -23.45 11.00 26.71
C THR A 365 -23.67 9.90 27.74
N GLY A 366 -24.19 8.76 27.34
CA GLY A 366 -24.45 7.57 28.14
C GLY A 366 -24.98 6.43 27.28
N LEU A 367 -25.28 5.29 27.88
CA LEU A 367 -25.81 4.14 27.14
C LEU A 367 -27.14 4.49 26.46
N GLY A 368 -27.14 4.49 25.12
CA GLY A 368 -28.30 4.83 24.30
C GLY A 368 -28.70 6.32 24.32
N GLN A 369 -27.84 7.21 24.80
CA GLN A 369 -28.07 8.66 24.86
C GLN A 369 -27.23 9.39 23.81
N TYR A 370 -27.69 9.37 22.57
CA TYR A 370 -26.99 10.01 21.45
C TYR A 370 -27.06 11.55 21.56
N SER A 371 -25.91 12.22 21.46
CA SER A 371 -25.78 13.68 21.56
C SER A 371 -26.22 14.46 20.31
N GLY A 372 -26.50 13.77 19.20
CA GLY A 372 -26.75 14.38 17.90
C GLY A 372 -25.49 14.63 17.08
N ILE A 373 -24.31 14.30 17.60
CA ILE A 373 -23.02 14.53 16.94
C ILE A 373 -22.44 13.19 16.50
N LEU A 374 -22.06 13.10 15.23
CA LEU A 374 -21.35 11.94 14.67
C LEU A 374 -20.17 12.42 13.82
N ALA A 375 -19.22 11.53 13.59
CA ALA A 375 -18.10 11.77 12.71
C ALA A 375 -17.93 10.62 11.72
N THR A 376 -17.87 10.92 10.42
CA THR A 376 -17.65 9.98 9.33
C THR A 376 -16.21 10.05 8.79
N SER A 377 -15.46 11.07 9.21
CA SER A 377 -14.06 11.29 8.83
C SER A 377 -13.25 11.77 10.02
N ILE A 378 -11.92 11.77 9.88
CA ILE A 378 -11.05 12.29 10.94
C ILE A 378 -11.23 13.81 11.11
N GLN A 379 -11.50 14.53 10.03
CA GLN A 379 -11.77 15.97 10.10
C GLN A 379 -13.05 16.25 10.88
N GLU A 380 -14.14 15.55 10.55
CA GLU A 380 -15.38 15.65 11.32
C GLU A 380 -15.20 15.20 12.78
N PHE A 381 -14.36 14.17 13.01
CA PHE A 381 -14.02 13.72 14.36
C PHE A 381 -13.29 14.81 15.14
N LEU A 382 -12.31 15.48 14.52
CA LEU A 382 -11.60 16.61 15.13
C LEU A 382 -12.56 17.77 15.45
N ASP A 383 -13.49 18.09 14.53
CA ASP A 383 -14.46 19.16 14.72
C ASP A 383 -15.51 18.76 15.78
N ALA A 384 -15.94 17.52 15.77
CA ALA A 384 -16.83 16.98 16.80
C ALA A 384 -16.22 17.01 18.21
N LEU A 385 -14.94 16.68 18.36
CA LEU A 385 -14.23 16.77 19.65
C LEU A 385 -14.25 18.18 20.24
N LYS A 386 -14.25 19.23 19.38
CA LYS A 386 -14.28 20.63 19.81
C LYS A 386 -15.63 21.05 20.39
N ILE A 387 -16.74 20.41 19.94
CA ILE A 387 -18.11 20.81 20.27
C ILE A 387 -18.91 19.77 21.07
N ALA A 388 -18.44 18.52 21.10
CA ALA A 388 -19.16 17.45 21.83
C ALA A 388 -19.30 17.80 23.32
N PRO A 389 -20.41 17.42 23.97
CA PRO A 389 -20.56 17.57 25.43
C PRO A 389 -19.39 16.93 26.18
N LEU A 390 -18.91 17.58 27.24
CA LEU A 390 -17.82 17.03 28.06
C LEU A 390 -18.14 15.64 28.59
N GLU A 391 -19.35 15.42 29.03
CA GLU A 391 -19.87 14.13 29.47
C GLU A 391 -19.71 13.03 28.39
N SER A 392 -19.87 13.39 27.13
CA SER A 392 -19.66 12.47 26.00
C SER A 392 -18.19 12.08 25.86
N LEU A 393 -17.26 13.05 25.95
CA LEU A 393 -15.82 12.77 25.86
C LEU A 393 -15.37 11.89 27.01
N GLU A 394 -15.82 12.17 28.23
CA GLU A 394 -15.52 11.38 29.43
C GLU A 394 -16.11 9.97 29.34
N TYR A 395 -17.34 9.84 28.84
CA TYR A 395 -17.98 8.55 28.61
C TYR A 395 -17.18 7.67 27.65
N HIS A 396 -16.82 8.20 26.48
CA HIS A 396 -16.14 7.43 25.45
C HIS A 396 -14.66 7.15 25.77
N ILE A 397 -13.94 8.09 26.42
CA ILE A 397 -12.55 7.86 26.81
C ILE A 397 -12.45 6.77 27.88
N GLY A 398 -13.38 6.74 28.83
CA GLY A 398 -13.46 5.71 29.87
C GLY A 398 -13.71 4.31 29.30
N ARG A 399 -14.55 4.19 28.28
CA ARG A 399 -14.90 2.93 27.60
C ARG A 399 -13.87 2.51 26.53
N ARG A 400 -12.89 3.34 26.21
CA ARG A 400 -11.92 3.17 25.12
C ARG A 400 -12.55 3.15 23.71
N ASP A 401 -13.74 3.73 23.55
CA ASP A 401 -14.44 3.72 22.27
C ASP A 401 -13.69 4.54 21.23
N LEU A 402 -13.08 5.69 21.63
CA LEU A 402 -12.23 6.52 20.76
C LEU A 402 -11.00 5.75 20.24
N GLU A 403 -10.31 5.02 21.14
CA GLU A 403 -9.16 4.19 20.76
C GLU A 403 -9.57 3.06 19.81
N LYS A 404 -10.68 2.38 20.08
CA LYS A 404 -11.18 1.30 19.23
C LYS A 404 -11.58 1.79 17.86
N TRP A 405 -12.36 2.87 17.78
CA TRP A 405 -12.81 3.39 16.49
C TRP A 405 -11.65 3.87 15.62
N THR A 406 -10.70 4.60 16.18
CA THR A 406 -9.52 5.06 15.44
C THR A 406 -8.62 3.92 14.99
N LYS A 407 -8.51 2.83 15.76
CA LYS A 407 -7.76 1.64 15.39
C LYS A 407 -8.53 0.76 14.40
N ASP A 408 -9.76 0.36 14.76
CA ASP A 408 -10.48 -0.73 14.09
C ASP A 408 -11.26 -0.24 12.85
N VAL A 409 -11.67 1.03 12.85
CA VAL A 409 -12.44 1.64 11.76
C VAL A 409 -11.55 2.51 10.86
N LEU A 410 -10.75 3.40 11.46
CA LEU A 410 -9.83 4.24 10.67
C LEU A 410 -8.50 3.55 10.32
N GLY A 411 -8.20 2.39 10.92
CA GLY A 411 -6.97 1.65 10.69
C GLY A 411 -5.70 2.33 11.25
N SER A 412 -5.84 3.36 12.10
CA SER A 412 -4.71 4.11 12.63
C SER A 412 -4.31 3.65 14.04
N ILE A 413 -3.33 2.76 14.12
CA ILE A 413 -2.75 2.31 15.40
C ILE A 413 -2.09 3.49 16.11
N GLN A 414 -1.38 4.36 15.39
CA GLN A 414 -0.67 5.49 15.98
C GLN A 414 -1.62 6.52 16.61
N LEU A 415 -2.73 6.85 15.94
CA LEU A 415 -3.75 7.73 16.50
C LEU A 415 -4.40 7.12 17.74
N ALA A 416 -4.70 5.82 17.69
CA ALA A 416 -5.23 5.10 18.85
C ALA A 416 -4.26 5.13 20.03
N ASP A 417 -2.95 5.01 19.80
CA ASP A 417 -1.93 5.09 20.85
C ASP A 417 -1.79 6.52 21.42
N ASN A 418 -1.91 7.55 20.59
CA ASN A 418 -1.97 8.93 21.06
C ASN A 418 -3.17 9.16 22.00
N ILE A 419 -4.36 8.71 21.58
CA ILE A 419 -5.59 8.80 22.39
C ILE A 419 -5.45 7.99 23.68
N ARG A 420 -4.83 6.80 23.63
CA ARG A 420 -4.52 6.00 24.83
C ARG A 420 -3.63 6.75 25.81
N THR A 421 -2.66 7.53 25.32
CA THR A 421 -1.80 8.37 26.14
C THR A 421 -2.61 9.44 26.86
N VAL A 422 -3.52 10.12 26.13
CA VAL A 422 -4.44 11.10 26.73
C VAL A 422 -5.32 10.45 27.82
N ARG A 423 -5.87 9.26 27.56
CA ARG A 423 -6.66 8.53 28.57
C ARG A 423 -5.85 8.23 29.84
N ARG A 424 -4.58 7.84 29.69
CA ARG A 424 -3.70 7.51 30.82
C ARG A 424 -3.36 8.73 31.69
N SER A 425 -3.45 9.93 31.17
CA SER A 425 -3.24 11.17 31.93
C SER A 425 -4.40 11.50 32.90
N GLN A 426 -5.53 10.77 32.81
CA GLN A 426 -6.71 10.92 33.67
C GLN A 426 -7.29 12.34 33.73
N LEU A 427 -7.13 13.11 32.65
CA LEU A 427 -7.70 14.43 32.50
C LEU A 427 -9.23 14.36 32.37
N MET A 428 -9.91 15.42 32.82
CA MET A 428 -11.35 15.57 32.79
C MET A 428 -11.73 16.95 32.22
N GLY A 429 -12.98 17.11 31.83
CA GLY A 429 -13.54 18.40 31.41
C GLY A 429 -12.80 18.99 30.19
N GLU A 430 -12.57 20.30 30.22
CA GLU A 430 -11.94 21.02 29.11
C GLU A 430 -10.47 20.64 28.91
N ASP A 431 -9.75 20.21 29.93
CA ASP A 431 -8.37 19.74 29.77
C ASP A 431 -8.31 18.44 28.99
N LEU A 432 -9.26 17.53 29.19
CA LEU A 432 -9.42 16.32 28.39
C LEU A 432 -9.72 16.67 26.92
N ARG A 433 -10.66 17.59 26.67
CA ARG A 433 -11.00 18.09 25.33
C ARG A 433 -9.77 18.62 24.61
N LEU A 434 -9.03 19.53 25.24
CA LEU A 434 -7.84 20.17 24.67
C LEU A 434 -6.79 19.14 24.27
N GLN A 435 -6.53 18.16 25.14
CA GLN A 435 -5.55 17.11 24.85
C GLN A 435 -6.00 16.14 23.76
N LEU A 436 -7.29 15.79 23.68
CA LEU A 436 -7.82 14.98 22.58
C LEU A 436 -7.71 15.71 21.24
N VAL A 437 -8.13 16.98 21.20
CA VAL A 437 -8.04 17.82 19.99
C VAL A 437 -6.59 17.95 19.54
N GLN A 438 -5.67 18.18 20.48
CA GLN A 438 -4.23 18.29 20.20
C GLN A 438 -3.68 16.97 19.63
N ALA A 439 -3.98 15.84 20.26
CA ALA A 439 -3.49 14.53 19.84
C ALA A 439 -3.96 14.14 18.42
N VAL A 440 -5.23 14.45 18.08
CA VAL A 440 -5.78 14.21 16.74
C VAL A 440 -5.16 15.17 15.73
N LYS A 441 -5.04 16.45 16.06
CA LYS A 441 -4.46 17.47 15.18
C LYS A 441 -2.99 17.18 14.86
N GLU A 442 -2.18 16.89 15.84
CA GLU A 442 -0.75 16.56 15.64
C GLU A 442 -0.56 15.30 14.78
N TRP A 443 -1.45 14.34 14.90
CA TRP A 443 -1.44 13.17 14.04
C TRP A 443 -1.85 13.55 12.61
N ALA A 444 -2.92 14.32 12.42
CA ALA A 444 -3.39 14.76 11.11
C ALA A 444 -2.32 15.60 10.38
N ASP A 445 -1.70 16.56 11.08
CA ASP A 445 -0.63 17.40 10.55
C ASP A 445 0.60 16.58 10.12
N ARG A 446 0.96 15.53 10.87
CA ARG A 446 2.05 14.60 10.49
C ARG A 446 1.73 13.80 9.25
N VAL A 447 0.53 13.27 9.13
CA VAL A 447 0.10 12.50 7.95
C VAL A 447 0.07 13.41 6.70
N SER A 448 -0.34 14.67 6.85
CA SER A 448 -0.37 15.65 5.75
C SER A 448 1.02 16.18 5.38
N SER A 449 1.96 16.26 6.34
CA SER A 449 3.33 16.78 6.11
C SER A 449 4.33 15.72 5.66
N SER A 450 4.00 14.44 5.71
CA SER A 450 4.82 13.34 5.17
C SER A 450 4.78 13.25 3.64
N GLU A 451 4.14 14.18 2.94
CA GLU A 451 4.29 14.35 1.49
C GLU A 451 5.58 15.14 1.16
N PRO A 452 6.42 14.67 0.23
CA PRO A 452 7.63 15.39 -0.17
C PRO A 452 7.23 16.74 -0.77
N GLN A 453 7.85 17.81 -0.27
CA GLN A 453 7.79 19.13 -0.89
C GLN A 453 8.24 19.01 -2.35
N SER A 454 7.27 19.23 -3.25
CA SER A 454 7.44 19.09 -4.69
C SER A 454 8.29 20.20 -5.31
N ASP A 455 9.08 19.84 -6.26
CA ASP A 455 9.45 20.47 -7.55
C ASP A 455 9.43 22.01 -7.75
N GLN A 456 9.56 22.85 -6.75
CA GLN A 456 9.73 24.29 -6.96
C GLN A 456 11.18 24.81 -6.87
N GLN A 457 12.17 23.93 -6.70
CA GLN A 457 13.60 24.34 -6.67
C GLN A 457 14.49 23.82 -7.81
N ARG A 458 13.93 23.26 -8.88
CA ARG A 458 14.68 22.93 -10.11
C ARG A 458 14.48 23.96 -11.22
N GLN A 459 14.67 25.24 -10.93
CA GLN A 459 14.87 26.28 -11.95
C GLN A 459 15.96 27.22 -11.48
N ALA A 460 17.21 26.81 -11.56
CA ALA A 460 18.40 27.66 -11.71
C ALA A 460 19.67 26.82 -11.79
N GLU A 461 19.88 26.12 -12.91
CA GLU A 461 21.25 25.82 -13.32
C GLU A 461 21.63 26.81 -14.45
N PRO A 462 22.78 27.47 -14.36
CA PRO A 462 23.25 28.36 -15.41
C PRO A 462 23.76 27.57 -16.61
N PRO A 463 23.74 28.15 -17.83
CA PRO A 463 24.11 27.44 -19.03
C PRO A 463 25.61 27.12 -19.06
N LEU A 464 25.94 25.86 -19.31
CA LEU A 464 27.30 25.40 -19.63
C LEU A 464 27.77 26.02 -20.94
N THR A 465 28.85 26.81 -20.88
CA THR A 465 29.60 27.32 -21.99
C THR A 465 30.41 26.19 -22.67
N PRO A 466 30.50 26.09 -23.99
CA PRO A 466 31.24 25.04 -24.68
C PRO A 466 32.75 25.38 -24.73
N ILE A 467 33.58 24.39 -24.44
CA ILE A 467 34.94 24.24 -24.95
C ILE A 467 35.09 22.84 -25.50
#